data_eff18a7700ca4b6cdb38ef9a33c206ca
#
_entry.id   eff18a7700ca4b6cdb38ef9a33c206ca
#
_cell.length_a   1.000
_cell.length_b   1.000
_cell.length_c   1.000
_cell.angle_alpha   90.00
_cell.angle_beta   90.00
_cell.angle_gamma   90.00
#
_symmetry.space_group_name_H-M   'P 1'
#
loop_
_entity.id
_entity.type
_entity.pdbx_description
1 polymer ?
#
loop_
_entity_poly.entity_id
_entity_poly.type
_entity_poly.pdbx_seq_one_letter_code
_entity_poly.pdbx_strand_id
1 'polypeptide(L)'
;MKLAIATKPTFFVEEDKIITRLFDEGLDYLFLYKEYPHPQFIERLLNLIPKKYHKRIYSCNGRLMKEYKLAGTLFPLGSNPPMGHEKGKNVGYANNLQHLKELRKTYDIVCFGPLGRTFSQSSELNEIGSKVINKNTWAFGDLDEANMKKLTKYGFGGIVVDNQVWENFDSCRSTDYTELVNRFKRIKKFVDKL
;
A
#
# COMPACT_ATOMS: atom_id res chain seq x y z
N MET A 1 -5.61 4.35 -12.14
CA MET A 1 -5.78 4.02 -10.70
C MET A 1 -4.43 4.15 -10.00
N LYS A 2 -4.34 4.42 -8.67
CA LYS A 2 -3.04 4.49 -7.98
C LYS A 2 -2.55 3.12 -7.57
N LEU A 3 -1.22 2.89 -7.64
CA LEU A 3 -0.58 1.64 -7.21
C LEU A 3 0.32 1.91 -6.00
N ALA A 4 0.05 1.22 -4.90
CA ALA A 4 0.95 1.14 -3.77
C ALA A 4 1.53 -0.28 -3.62
N ILE A 5 2.75 -0.37 -3.11
CA ILE A 5 3.37 -1.62 -2.71
C ILE A 5 3.58 -1.59 -1.19
N ALA A 6 3.16 -2.65 -0.50
CA ALA A 6 3.57 -2.90 0.87
C ALA A 6 4.95 -3.58 0.88
N THR A 7 5.85 -3.15 1.77
CA THR A 7 7.16 -3.79 1.92
C THR A 7 7.03 -5.19 2.50
N LYS A 8 8.07 -6.02 2.32
CA LYS A 8 8.20 -7.25 3.12
C LYS A 8 8.21 -6.91 4.62
N PRO A 9 7.67 -7.77 5.49
CA PRO A 9 7.61 -7.52 6.93
C PRO A 9 9.01 -7.48 7.59
N THR A 10 10.01 -8.11 6.98
CA THR A 10 11.40 -8.14 7.45
C THR A 10 12.29 -7.18 6.65
N PHE A 11 13.35 -6.66 7.29
CA PHE A 11 14.41 -5.95 6.58
C PHE A 11 15.34 -6.93 5.87
N PHE A 12 15.89 -6.53 4.74
CA PHE A 12 16.84 -7.33 3.99
C PHE A 12 17.87 -6.46 3.25
N VAL A 13 18.94 -7.09 2.78
CA VAL A 13 20.04 -6.41 2.08
C VAL A 13 19.54 -5.85 0.74
N GLU A 14 19.95 -4.63 0.39
CA GLU A 14 19.58 -3.92 -0.84
C GLU A 14 18.08 -3.57 -0.98
N GLU A 15 17.30 -3.64 0.10
CA GLU A 15 15.90 -3.23 0.08
C GLU A 15 15.73 -1.78 -0.42
N ASP A 16 16.61 -0.89 -0.03
CA ASP A 16 16.65 0.50 -0.48
C ASP A 16 16.85 0.64 -2.00
N LYS A 17 17.72 -0.19 -2.57
CA LYS A 17 17.97 -0.20 -4.03
C LYS A 17 16.75 -0.69 -4.80
N ILE A 18 16.11 -1.76 -4.32
CA ILE A 18 14.88 -2.28 -4.92
C ILE A 18 13.78 -1.24 -4.84
N ILE A 19 13.53 -0.65 -3.68
CA ILE A 19 12.51 0.39 -3.49
C ILE A 19 12.79 1.58 -4.41
N THR A 20 14.05 2.03 -4.49
CA THR A 20 14.45 3.12 -5.38
C THR A 20 14.14 2.76 -6.83
N ARG A 21 14.48 1.55 -7.27
CA ARG A 21 14.20 1.09 -8.62
C ARG A 21 12.70 1.03 -8.92
N LEU A 22 11.88 0.57 -7.98
CA LEU A 22 10.42 0.55 -8.14
C LEU A 22 9.86 1.97 -8.31
N PHE A 23 10.39 2.95 -7.58
CA PHE A 23 10.01 4.35 -7.76
C PHE A 23 10.45 4.92 -9.10
N ASP A 24 11.66 4.57 -9.59
CA ASP A 24 12.16 4.98 -10.91
C ASP A 24 11.29 4.39 -12.03
N GLU A 25 10.73 3.19 -11.83
CA GLU A 25 9.80 2.54 -12.76
C GLU A 25 8.33 2.96 -12.57
N GLY A 26 8.07 4.02 -11.78
CA GLY A 26 6.76 4.67 -11.71
C GLY A 26 5.86 4.24 -10.55
N LEU A 27 6.38 3.56 -9.50
CA LEU A 27 5.58 3.28 -8.29
C LEU A 27 4.94 4.56 -7.77
N ASP A 28 3.62 4.57 -7.53
CA ASP A 28 2.94 5.76 -6.99
C ASP A 28 3.23 5.94 -5.51
N TYR A 29 3.08 4.90 -4.69
CA TYR A 29 3.30 4.96 -3.24
C TYR A 29 3.92 3.69 -2.68
N LEU A 30 4.69 3.85 -1.60
CA LEU A 30 5.22 2.76 -0.80
C LEU A 30 4.55 2.77 0.58
N PHE A 31 4.05 1.62 1.01
CA PHE A 31 3.58 1.37 2.36
C PHE A 31 4.70 0.65 3.12
N LEU A 32 5.47 1.42 3.87
CA LEU A 32 6.58 0.92 4.68
C LEU A 32 6.03 0.31 5.97
N TYR A 33 5.73 -0.97 5.89
CA TYR A 33 5.27 -1.80 7.00
C TYR A 33 6.37 -2.79 7.39
N LYS A 34 6.70 -2.86 8.68
CA LYS A 34 7.64 -3.83 9.25
C LYS A 34 7.03 -4.47 10.47
N GLU A 35 7.18 -5.79 10.59
CA GLU A 35 6.65 -6.54 11.73
C GLU A 35 7.31 -6.11 13.04
N TYR A 36 8.62 -5.88 13.00
CA TYR A 36 9.41 -5.36 14.11
C TYR A 36 9.99 -3.98 13.73
N PRO A 37 9.20 -2.90 13.87
CA PRO A 37 9.54 -1.59 13.32
C PRO A 37 10.53 -0.83 14.23
N HIS A 38 11.73 -1.37 14.47
CA HIS A 38 12.75 -0.68 15.24
C HIS A 38 13.12 0.64 14.55
N PRO A 39 12.97 1.80 15.20
CA PRO A 39 13.11 3.11 14.56
C PRO A 39 14.43 3.29 13.82
N GLN A 40 15.55 2.85 14.39
CA GLN A 40 16.87 3.00 13.76
C GLN A 40 17.00 2.26 12.43
N PHE A 41 16.39 1.10 12.28
CA PHE A 41 16.42 0.37 11.00
C PHE A 41 15.54 1.05 9.94
N ILE A 42 14.40 1.61 10.34
CA ILE A 42 13.56 2.39 9.44
C ILE A 42 14.27 3.68 9.04
N GLU A 43 14.91 4.39 9.97
CA GLU A 43 15.71 5.60 9.70
C GLU A 43 16.84 5.30 8.72
N ARG A 44 17.58 4.19 8.95
CA ARG A 44 18.63 3.75 8.03
C ARG A 44 18.09 3.51 6.62
N LEU A 45 16.98 2.80 6.49
CA LEU A 45 16.35 2.53 5.19
C LEU A 45 15.92 3.85 4.52
N LEU A 46 15.26 4.75 5.25
CA LEU A 46 14.83 6.05 4.71
C LEU A 46 16.01 6.93 4.28
N ASN A 47 17.13 6.89 5.01
CA ASN A 47 18.33 7.64 4.64
C ASN A 47 18.99 7.14 3.34
N LEU A 48 18.82 5.86 3.01
CA LEU A 48 19.33 5.26 1.76
C LEU A 48 18.41 5.51 0.56
N ILE A 49 17.11 5.70 0.80
CA ILE A 49 16.15 6.03 -0.27
C ILE A 49 16.27 7.53 -0.63
N PRO A 50 16.37 7.89 -1.93
CA PRO A 50 16.45 9.28 -2.36
C PRO A 50 15.31 10.14 -1.83
N LYS A 51 15.61 11.31 -1.26
CA LYS A 51 14.66 12.25 -0.63
C LYS A 51 13.50 12.65 -1.55
N LYS A 52 13.70 12.67 -2.86
CA LYS A 52 12.65 12.96 -3.86
C LYS A 52 11.45 12.01 -3.76
N TYR A 53 11.63 10.78 -3.20
CA TYR A 53 10.59 9.77 -3.05
C TYR A 53 9.92 9.79 -1.68
N HIS A 54 10.45 10.48 -0.67
CA HIS A 54 9.91 10.49 0.68
C HIS A 54 8.44 10.89 0.75
N LYS A 55 8.02 11.87 -0.06
CA LYS A 55 6.60 12.31 -0.17
C LYS A 55 5.66 11.27 -0.80
N ARG A 56 6.18 10.10 -1.15
CA ARG A 56 5.43 8.96 -1.71
C ARG A 56 5.50 7.73 -0.79
N ILE A 57 6.05 7.88 0.42
CA ILE A 57 6.20 6.80 1.42
C ILE A 57 5.25 7.06 2.58
N TYR A 58 4.48 6.05 2.96
CA TYR A 58 3.71 6.00 4.20
C TYR A 58 4.41 5.08 5.20
N SER A 59 4.40 5.41 6.49
CA SER A 59 5.05 4.61 7.53
C SER A 59 4.14 4.50 8.75
N CYS A 60 4.25 3.40 9.52
CA CYS A 60 3.54 3.24 10.78
C CYS A 60 4.10 4.12 11.93
N ASN A 61 5.17 4.87 11.68
CA ASN A 61 5.83 5.69 12.70
C ASN A 61 5.59 7.18 12.44
N GLY A 62 4.67 7.79 13.23
CA GLY A 62 4.30 9.21 13.08
C GLY A 62 5.46 10.19 13.35
N ARG A 63 6.45 9.84 14.21
CA ARG A 63 7.64 10.67 14.39
C ARG A 63 8.47 10.74 13.11
N LEU A 64 8.76 9.56 12.52
CA LEU A 64 9.53 9.49 11.28
C LEU A 64 8.80 10.12 10.11
N MET A 65 7.46 10.01 10.07
CA MET A 65 6.64 10.70 9.07
C MET A 65 6.92 12.19 9.07
N LYS A 66 6.97 12.83 10.25
CA LYS A 66 7.25 14.28 10.38
C LYS A 66 8.69 14.63 10.03
N GLU A 67 9.64 13.88 10.57
CA GLU A 67 11.08 14.11 10.44
C GLU A 67 11.55 13.98 8.98
N TYR A 68 11.13 12.93 8.29
CA TYR A 68 11.50 12.64 6.89
C TYR A 68 10.53 13.26 5.87
N LYS A 69 9.49 13.97 6.32
CA LYS A 69 8.46 14.59 5.46
C LYS A 69 7.80 13.56 4.53
N LEU A 70 7.43 12.41 5.09
CA LEU A 70 6.77 11.34 4.37
C LEU A 70 5.35 11.74 3.93
N ALA A 71 4.71 10.90 3.10
CA ALA A 71 3.34 11.11 2.61
C ALA A 71 2.30 11.08 3.74
N GLY A 72 2.50 10.23 4.74
CA GLY A 72 1.59 10.09 5.86
C GLY A 72 1.85 8.88 6.73
N THR A 73 0.87 8.56 7.57
CA THR A 73 0.95 7.50 8.57
C THR A 73 0.00 6.36 8.25
N LEU A 74 0.49 5.12 8.38
CA LEU A 74 -0.28 3.88 8.29
C LEU A 74 -0.75 3.49 9.69
N PHE A 75 -2.02 3.14 9.81
CA PHE A 75 -2.64 2.63 11.01
C PHE A 75 -3.13 1.20 10.71
N PRO A 76 -2.33 0.16 11.05
CA PRO A 76 -2.72 -1.23 10.86
C PRO A 76 -4.06 -1.57 11.53
N LEU A 77 -4.69 -2.66 11.11
CA LEU A 77 -5.97 -3.10 11.66
C LEU A 77 -5.85 -3.27 13.19
N GLY A 78 -6.81 -2.70 13.94
CA GLY A 78 -6.79 -2.71 15.41
C GLY A 78 -5.93 -1.64 16.06
N SER A 79 -5.26 -0.77 15.29
CA SER A 79 -4.57 0.40 15.83
C SER A 79 -5.55 1.44 16.37
N ASN A 80 -5.12 2.20 17.37
CA ASN A 80 -5.86 3.38 17.80
C ASN A 80 -5.93 4.42 16.69
N PRO A 81 -7.06 5.12 16.53
CA PRO A 81 -7.18 6.18 15.53
C PRO A 81 -6.18 7.30 15.80
N PRO A 82 -5.83 8.09 14.77
CA PRO A 82 -4.92 9.22 14.92
C PRO A 82 -5.47 10.21 15.97
N MET A 83 -4.63 10.59 16.91
CA MET A 83 -4.94 11.64 17.88
C MET A 83 -4.61 13.02 17.28
N GLY A 84 -5.64 13.74 16.82
CA GLY A 84 -5.52 15.09 16.27
C GLY A 84 -5.15 15.15 14.78
N HIS A 85 -4.98 16.37 14.27
CA HIS A 85 -4.57 16.62 12.87
C HIS A 85 -3.05 16.44 12.73
N GLU A 86 -2.61 15.23 12.47
CA GLU A 86 -1.23 15.01 12.08
C GLU A 86 -0.97 15.58 10.68
N LYS A 87 0.22 16.18 10.48
CA LYS A 87 0.65 16.57 9.15
C LYS A 87 0.84 15.31 8.30
N GLY A 88 0.29 15.30 7.09
CA GLY A 88 0.29 14.15 6.20
C GLY A 88 -1.05 13.43 6.19
N LYS A 89 -1.19 12.46 5.30
CA LYS A 89 -2.41 11.68 5.17
C LYS A 89 -2.40 10.48 6.11
N ASN A 90 -3.52 10.22 6.75
CA ASN A 90 -3.74 9.04 7.58
C ASN A 90 -4.40 7.93 6.75
N VAL A 91 -3.82 6.73 6.82
CA VAL A 91 -4.32 5.55 6.11
C VAL A 91 -4.79 4.52 7.13
N GLY A 92 -6.07 4.16 7.10
CA GLY A 92 -6.66 3.11 7.93
C GLY A 92 -6.98 1.86 7.12
N TYR A 93 -7.37 0.78 7.81
CA TYR A 93 -7.71 -0.51 7.19
C TYR A 93 -9.08 -0.98 7.64
N ALA A 94 -9.93 -1.35 6.69
CA ALA A 94 -11.26 -1.90 6.91
C ALA A 94 -11.39 -3.30 6.28
N ASN A 95 -12.03 -4.21 7.00
CA ASN A 95 -12.27 -5.58 6.56
C ASN A 95 -13.73 -5.87 6.17
N ASN A 96 -14.64 -4.91 6.38
CA ASN A 96 -16.04 -4.99 5.97
C ASN A 96 -16.57 -3.59 5.63
N LEU A 97 -17.72 -3.53 4.94
CA LEU A 97 -18.28 -2.27 4.44
C LEU A 97 -18.78 -1.35 5.56
N GLN A 98 -19.27 -1.89 6.67
CA GLN A 98 -19.67 -1.08 7.83
C GLN A 98 -18.47 -0.37 8.43
N HIS A 99 -17.39 -1.10 8.67
CA HIS A 99 -16.13 -0.55 9.18
C HIS A 99 -15.52 0.47 8.21
N LEU A 100 -15.55 0.19 6.89
CA LEU A 100 -15.15 1.16 5.87
C LEU A 100 -15.92 2.48 5.99
N LYS A 101 -17.26 2.42 6.16
CA LYS A 101 -18.12 3.60 6.30
C LYS A 101 -17.76 4.44 7.54
N GLU A 102 -17.39 3.78 8.64
CA GLU A 102 -16.98 4.43 9.87
C GLU A 102 -15.61 5.10 9.73
N LEU A 103 -14.62 4.36 9.23
CA LEU A 103 -13.24 4.83 9.11
C LEU A 103 -13.07 5.98 8.11
N ARG A 104 -13.89 6.07 7.08
CA ARG A 104 -13.88 7.19 6.13
C ARG A 104 -14.13 8.56 6.75
N LYS A 105 -14.63 8.63 7.99
CA LYS A 105 -14.82 9.88 8.74
C LYS A 105 -13.53 10.36 9.40
N THR A 106 -12.58 9.45 9.61
CA THR A 106 -11.37 9.68 10.41
C THR A 106 -10.09 9.65 9.57
N TYR A 107 -10.09 8.83 8.50
CA TYR A 107 -8.90 8.60 7.68
C TYR A 107 -9.05 9.22 6.29
N ASP A 108 -7.94 9.75 5.78
CA ASP A 108 -7.88 10.32 4.42
C ASP A 108 -7.96 9.24 3.34
N ILE A 109 -7.39 8.07 3.63
CA ILE A 109 -7.43 6.88 2.76
C ILE A 109 -7.83 5.69 3.64
N VAL A 110 -8.70 4.83 3.13
CA VAL A 110 -9.02 3.56 3.78
C VAL A 110 -8.72 2.41 2.84
N CYS A 111 -7.81 1.53 3.26
CA CYS A 111 -7.55 0.27 2.57
C CYS A 111 -8.62 -0.73 2.94
N PHE A 112 -9.33 -1.25 1.94
CA PHE A 112 -10.44 -2.18 2.11
C PHE A 112 -10.04 -3.59 1.65
N GLY A 113 -10.14 -4.56 2.54
CA GLY A 113 -9.81 -5.96 2.27
C GLY A 113 -9.48 -6.74 3.56
N PRO A 114 -8.81 -7.90 3.46
CA PRO A 114 -8.27 -8.45 2.21
C PRO A 114 -9.36 -8.93 1.25
N LEU A 115 -9.27 -8.53 -0.02
CA LEU A 115 -10.17 -8.99 -1.05
C LEU A 115 -9.65 -10.32 -1.64
N GLY A 116 -10.47 -11.36 -1.58
CA GLY A 116 -10.17 -12.63 -2.23
C GLY A 116 -10.55 -12.60 -3.72
N ARG A 117 -10.15 -13.62 -4.49
CA ARG A 117 -10.43 -13.73 -5.93
C ARG A 117 -11.92 -13.72 -6.28
N THR A 118 -12.77 -14.07 -5.34
CA THR A 118 -14.24 -14.09 -5.49
C THR A 118 -14.94 -12.86 -4.95
N PHE A 119 -14.21 -11.81 -4.57
CA PHE A 119 -14.80 -10.62 -3.93
C PHE A 119 -15.97 -10.01 -4.72
N SER A 120 -15.93 -10.07 -6.04
CA SER A 120 -16.99 -9.53 -6.92
C SER A 120 -18.29 -10.35 -6.92
N GLN A 121 -18.30 -11.51 -6.25
CA GLN A 121 -19.50 -12.34 -6.05
C GLN A 121 -20.23 -11.97 -4.74
N SER A 122 -19.66 -11.11 -3.91
CA SER A 122 -20.33 -10.64 -2.69
C SER A 122 -21.57 -9.82 -3.05
N SER A 123 -22.75 -10.26 -2.59
CA SER A 123 -24.00 -9.54 -2.76
C SER A 123 -23.94 -8.16 -2.11
N GLU A 124 -23.41 -8.07 -0.89
CA GLU A 124 -23.24 -6.82 -0.14
C GLU A 124 -22.38 -5.82 -0.92
N LEU A 125 -21.26 -6.26 -1.48
CA LEU A 125 -20.39 -5.40 -2.27
C LEU A 125 -21.07 -4.90 -3.55
N ASN A 126 -21.86 -5.76 -4.19
CA ASN A 126 -22.61 -5.40 -5.41
C ASN A 126 -23.76 -4.43 -5.15
N GLU A 127 -24.46 -4.57 -4.02
CA GLU A 127 -25.63 -3.76 -3.68
C GLU A 127 -25.26 -2.37 -3.13
N ILE A 128 -24.27 -2.31 -2.25
CA ILE A 128 -23.94 -1.07 -1.53
C ILE A 128 -22.51 -0.59 -1.74
N GLY A 129 -21.64 -1.39 -2.34
CA GLY A 129 -20.23 -1.06 -2.51
C GLY A 129 -20.02 0.29 -3.22
N SER A 130 -20.72 0.54 -4.33
CA SER A 130 -20.63 1.80 -5.08
C SER A 130 -21.10 3.05 -4.31
N LYS A 131 -21.88 2.89 -3.25
CA LYS A 131 -22.31 3.99 -2.36
C LYS A 131 -21.30 4.30 -1.27
N VAL A 132 -20.48 3.32 -0.89
CA VAL A 132 -19.53 3.40 0.22
C VAL A 132 -18.09 3.57 -0.29
N ILE A 133 -17.72 2.88 -1.35
CA ILE A 133 -16.39 2.93 -1.97
C ILE A 133 -16.24 4.20 -2.81
N ASN A 134 -15.09 4.84 -2.75
CA ASN A 134 -14.77 6.01 -3.54
C ASN A 134 -13.26 6.09 -3.83
N LYS A 135 -12.81 7.19 -4.49
CA LYS A 135 -11.41 7.44 -4.85
C LYS A 135 -10.40 7.40 -3.68
N ASN A 136 -10.88 7.54 -2.44
CA ASN A 136 -10.05 7.45 -1.24
C ASN A 136 -10.10 6.05 -0.60
N THR A 137 -10.82 5.10 -1.20
CA THR A 137 -10.83 3.70 -0.81
C THR A 137 -9.88 2.94 -1.73
N TRP A 138 -8.92 2.22 -1.15
CA TRP A 138 -7.92 1.45 -1.88
C TRP A 138 -8.11 -0.03 -1.58
N ALA A 139 -8.09 -0.85 -2.62
CA ALA A 139 -8.25 -2.29 -2.47
C ALA A 139 -6.93 -2.96 -2.09
N PHE A 140 -6.96 -3.96 -1.21
CA PHE A 140 -5.82 -4.84 -0.97
C PHE A 140 -6.28 -6.30 -0.84
N GLY A 141 -5.38 -7.24 -1.12
CA GLY A 141 -5.64 -8.67 -1.02
C GLY A 141 -5.04 -9.48 -2.17
N ASP A 142 -5.59 -10.68 -2.41
CA ASP A 142 -5.18 -11.54 -3.51
C ASP A 142 -5.82 -11.09 -4.84
N LEU A 143 -5.21 -10.08 -5.45
CA LEU A 143 -5.72 -9.38 -6.64
C LEU A 143 -4.89 -9.75 -7.87
N ASP A 144 -5.44 -10.60 -8.73
CA ASP A 144 -4.93 -10.81 -10.09
C ASP A 144 -5.43 -9.73 -11.06
N GLU A 145 -4.95 -9.72 -12.30
CA GLU A 145 -5.33 -8.72 -13.31
C GLU A 145 -6.85 -8.69 -13.57
N ALA A 146 -7.49 -9.87 -13.59
CA ALA A 146 -8.93 -9.96 -13.82
C ALA A 146 -9.73 -9.32 -12.67
N ASN A 147 -9.27 -9.50 -11.42
CA ASN A 147 -9.86 -8.90 -10.25
C ASN A 147 -9.59 -7.39 -10.17
N MET A 148 -8.36 -6.96 -10.47
CA MET A 148 -8.02 -5.53 -10.53
C MET A 148 -8.93 -4.79 -11.51
N LYS A 149 -9.23 -5.37 -12.68
CA LYS A 149 -10.17 -4.78 -13.65
C LYS A 149 -11.58 -4.62 -13.08
N LYS A 150 -12.03 -5.55 -12.24
CA LYS A 150 -13.37 -5.45 -11.61
C LYS A 150 -13.46 -4.32 -10.60
N LEU A 151 -12.34 -3.93 -9.95
CA LEU A 151 -12.31 -2.84 -8.97
C LEU A 151 -12.78 -1.50 -9.54
N THR A 152 -12.57 -1.25 -10.84
CA THR A 152 -12.99 0.00 -11.49
C THR A 152 -14.51 0.20 -11.41
N LYS A 153 -15.30 -0.90 -11.43
CA LYS A 153 -16.77 -0.84 -11.33
C LYS A 153 -17.27 -0.33 -9.99
N TYR A 154 -16.47 -0.48 -8.92
CA TYR A 154 -16.83 -0.07 -7.55
C TYR A 154 -16.32 1.32 -7.19
N GLY A 155 -15.45 1.93 -7.98
CA GLY A 155 -14.93 3.28 -7.73
C GLY A 155 -13.73 3.35 -6.81
N PHE A 156 -12.96 2.26 -6.65
CA PHE A 156 -11.68 2.29 -5.93
C PHE A 156 -10.70 3.27 -6.57
N GLY A 157 -10.00 4.06 -5.76
CA GLY A 157 -9.00 5.00 -6.23
C GLY A 157 -7.58 4.44 -6.33
N GLY A 158 -7.31 3.32 -5.66
CA GLY A 158 -6.00 2.69 -5.66
C GLY A 158 -6.03 1.21 -5.32
N ILE A 159 -4.87 0.58 -5.52
CA ILE A 159 -4.62 -0.83 -5.22
C ILE A 159 -3.33 -0.90 -4.40
N VAL A 160 -3.34 -1.70 -3.34
CA VAL A 160 -2.16 -2.06 -2.56
C VAL A 160 -1.82 -3.50 -2.88
N VAL A 161 -0.62 -3.72 -3.39
CA VAL A 161 -0.07 -5.05 -3.67
C VAL A 161 1.09 -5.35 -2.72
N ASP A 162 1.23 -6.59 -2.34
CA ASP A 162 2.29 -7.11 -1.50
C ASP A 162 2.90 -8.36 -2.12
N ASN A 163 2.37 -9.53 -1.82
CA ASN A 163 2.88 -10.81 -2.27
C ASN A 163 3.03 -10.90 -3.80
N GLN A 164 2.15 -10.25 -4.58
CA GLN A 164 2.22 -10.29 -6.04
C GLN A 164 3.54 -9.75 -6.60
N VAL A 165 4.14 -8.76 -5.93
CA VAL A 165 5.44 -8.20 -6.33
C VAL A 165 6.59 -9.02 -5.78
N TRP A 166 6.47 -9.46 -4.51
CA TRP A 166 7.53 -10.15 -3.78
C TRP A 166 7.55 -11.67 -4.01
N GLU A 167 6.57 -12.23 -4.74
CA GLU A 167 6.46 -13.65 -5.03
C GLU A 167 7.78 -14.20 -5.60
N ASN A 168 8.23 -15.35 -5.07
CA ASN A 168 9.47 -16.01 -5.45
C ASN A 168 10.75 -15.19 -5.29
N PHE A 169 10.69 -14.01 -4.65
CA PHE A 169 11.88 -13.23 -4.31
C PHE A 169 12.43 -13.66 -2.94
N ASP A 170 13.53 -14.42 -2.97
CA ASP A 170 14.26 -14.79 -1.75
C ASP A 170 15.23 -13.66 -1.36
N SER A 171 14.79 -12.83 -0.44
CA SER A 171 15.56 -11.70 0.06
C SER A 171 16.84 -12.08 0.85
N CYS A 172 17.01 -13.36 1.20
CA CYS A 172 18.19 -13.85 1.91
C CYS A 172 19.27 -14.37 0.95
N ARG A 173 18.89 -14.75 -0.28
CA ARG A 173 19.77 -15.45 -1.23
C ARG A 173 19.96 -14.74 -2.54
N SER A 174 19.04 -13.86 -2.93
CA SER A 174 19.09 -13.22 -4.25
C SER A 174 19.57 -11.78 -4.15
N THR A 175 20.63 -11.47 -4.90
CA THR A 175 21.05 -10.09 -5.20
C THR A 175 20.50 -9.61 -6.54
N ASP A 176 19.95 -10.53 -7.37
CA ASP A 176 19.30 -10.20 -8.64
C ASP A 176 17.80 -10.02 -8.42
N TYR A 177 17.34 -8.79 -8.57
CA TYR A 177 15.94 -8.40 -8.47
C TYR A 177 15.31 -8.01 -9.82
N THR A 178 15.94 -8.38 -10.93
CA THR A 178 15.48 -8.07 -12.28
C THR A 178 14.07 -8.60 -12.52
N GLU A 179 13.80 -9.84 -12.12
CA GLU A 179 12.49 -10.46 -12.31
C GLU A 179 11.41 -9.77 -11.47
N LEU A 180 11.74 -9.39 -10.22
CA LEU A 180 10.85 -8.61 -9.35
C LEU A 180 10.46 -7.29 -10.02
N VAL A 181 11.44 -6.54 -10.53
CA VAL A 181 11.21 -5.28 -11.23
C VAL A 181 10.35 -5.49 -12.50
N ASN A 182 10.63 -6.53 -13.27
CA ASN A 182 9.83 -6.83 -14.47
C ASN A 182 8.38 -7.20 -14.13
N ARG A 183 8.16 -7.92 -13.03
CA ARG A 183 6.82 -8.21 -12.52
C ARG A 183 6.09 -6.94 -12.11
N PHE A 184 6.77 -6.07 -11.35
CA PHE A 184 6.22 -4.77 -10.99
C PHE A 184 5.82 -3.96 -12.24
N LYS A 185 6.69 -3.88 -13.26
CA LYS A 185 6.41 -3.15 -14.52
C LYS A 185 5.15 -3.67 -15.21
N ARG A 186 4.95 -4.99 -15.23
CA ARG A 186 3.71 -5.59 -15.77
C ARG A 186 2.48 -5.14 -15.00
N ILE A 187 2.51 -5.24 -13.67
CA ILE A 187 1.41 -4.80 -12.79
C ILE A 187 1.15 -3.31 -12.99
N LYS A 188 2.19 -2.47 -12.97
CA LYS A 188 2.06 -1.01 -13.14
C LYS A 188 1.44 -0.66 -14.47
N LYS A 189 1.94 -1.24 -15.56
CA LYS A 189 1.40 -1.04 -16.93
C LYS A 189 -0.07 -1.45 -17.03
N PHE A 190 -0.48 -2.47 -16.30
CA PHE A 190 -1.87 -2.90 -16.23
C PHE A 190 -2.72 -1.90 -15.45
N VAL A 191 -2.28 -1.51 -14.25
CA VAL A 191 -3.00 -0.56 -13.37
C VAL A 191 -3.14 0.82 -14.00
N ASP A 192 -2.15 1.27 -14.78
CA ASP A 192 -2.19 2.58 -15.47
C ASP A 192 -3.25 2.64 -16.59
N LYS A 193 -3.76 1.48 -17.04
CA LYS A 193 -4.85 1.39 -18.02
C LYS A 193 -6.24 1.32 -17.40
N LEU A 194 -6.32 1.16 -16.07
CA LEU A 194 -7.55 1.16 -15.29
C LEU A 194 -7.95 2.58 -14.87
#